data_019b0886f82167520f97fa7e1d345d3f
#
_entry.id   019b0886f82167520f97fa7e1d345d3f
#
_cell.length_a   1.000
_cell.length_b   1.000
_cell.length_c   1.000
_cell.angle_alpha   90.00
_cell.angle_beta   90.00
_cell.angle_gamma   90.00
#
_symmetry.space_group_name_H-M   'P 1'
#
loop_
_entity.id
_entity.type
_entity.pdbx_description
1 polymer ?
#
loop_
_entity_poly.entity_id
_entity_poly.type
_entity_poly.pdbx_seq_one_letter_code
_entity_poly.pdbx_strand_id
1 'polypeptide(L)'
;MTRDENGCGVFHLTDRVYLTAADVRALQLAKAAVAAGVQILLAQQGLSLSALDGLYLSGGFGMYLDPASAAAIGMLPRLPAAKLHSVGNAALSGAAQLALRGNMSAADGIVNRLTYLELSGRPDFADAFAENIPLRSMQWR
;
A
#
# COMPACT_ATOMS: atom_id res chain seq x y z
N MET A 1 13.98 26.26 -4.96
CA MET A 1 13.09 25.87 -3.85
C MET A 1 12.59 27.14 -3.23
N THR A 2 11.32 27.44 -3.33
CA THR A 2 10.69 28.63 -2.74
C THR A 2 10.12 28.28 -1.37
N ARG A 3 9.66 29.29 -0.60
CA ARG A 3 8.93 29.07 0.65
C ARG A 3 7.51 29.58 0.48
N ASP A 4 6.55 28.92 1.12
CA ASP A 4 5.17 29.37 1.21
C ASP A 4 5.01 30.50 2.26
N GLU A 5 3.78 30.98 2.43
CA GLU A 5 3.42 32.05 3.38
C GLU A 5 3.75 31.67 4.84
N ASN A 6 3.85 30.35 5.13
CA ASN A 6 4.20 29.81 6.45
C ASN A 6 5.71 29.50 6.58
N GLY A 7 6.52 29.84 5.59
CA GLY A 7 7.96 29.59 5.58
C GLY A 7 8.35 28.14 5.24
N CYS A 8 7.39 27.26 4.88
CA CYS A 8 7.65 25.89 4.51
C CYS A 8 8.24 25.79 3.10
N GLY A 9 9.13 24.81 2.90
CA GLY A 9 9.71 24.54 1.58
C GLY A 9 8.67 24.09 0.57
N VAL A 10 8.72 24.68 -0.63
CA VAL A 10 7.82 24.36 -1.74
C VAL A 10 8.64 23.94 -2.95
N PHE A 11 8.21 22.85 -3.59
CA PHE A 11 8.77 22.35 -4.85
C PHE A 11 7.74 22.45 -5.95
N HIS A 12 7.96 23.35 -6.91
CA HIS A 12 7.06 23.54 -8.05
C HIS A 12 7.29 22.45 -9.10
N LEU A 13 6.21 21.80 -9.52
CA LEU A 13 6.16 20.86 -10.64
C LEU A 13 5.80 21.60 -11.95
N THR A 14 4.88 22.56 -11.85
CA THR A 14 4.47 23.50 -12.90
C THR A 14 4.19 24.85 -12.23
N ASP A 15 3.83 25.86 -13.02
CA ASP A 15 3.43 27.18 -12.50
C ASP A 15 2.22 27.12 -11.54
N ARG A 16 1.40 26.07 -11.63
CA ARG A 16 0.14 25.92 -10.87
C ARG A 16 0.15 24.73 -9.91
N VAL A 17 1.10 23.81 -10.06
CA VAL A 17 1.16 22.57 -9.27
C VAL A 17 2.48 22.54 -8.50
N TYR A 18 2.38 22.37 -7.21
CA TYR A 18 3.52 22.32 -6.33
C TYR A 18 3.30 21.29 -5.20
N LEU A 19 4.38 20.88 -4.59
CA LEU A 19 4.41 20.03 -3.41
C LEU A 19 4.99 20.82 -2.24
N THR A 20 4.35 20.74 -1.10
CA THR A 20 4.85 21.32 0.16
C THR A 20 5.63 20.27 0.96
N ALA A 21 6.42 20.72 1.94
CA ALA A 21 7.05 19.82 2.90
C ALA A 21 6.00 18.98 3.69
N ALA A 22 4.81 19.53 3.92
CA ALA A 22 3.71 18.83 4.57
C ALA A 22 3.17 17.68 3.70
N ASP A 23 3.01 17.89 2.39
CA ASP A 23 2.57 16.86 1.44
C ASP A 23 3.59 15.71 1.38
N VAL A 24 4.88 16.03 1.32
CA VAL A 24 5.95 15.03 1.35
C VAL A 24 5.89 14.22 2.65
N ARG A 25 5.68 14.88 3.79
CA ARG A 25 5.54 14.22 5.08
C ARG A 25 4.33 13.29 5.12
N ALA A 26 3.17 13.75 4.63
CA ALA A 26 1.97 12.94 4.56
C ALA A 26 2.18 11.68 3.70
N LEU A 27 2.84 11.84 2.54
CA LEU A 27 3.20 10.71 1.69
C LEU A 27 4.17 9.73 2.39
N GLN A 28 5.18 10.24 3.09
CA GLN A 28 6.12 9.41 3.86
C GLN A 28 5.40 8.53 4.89
N LEU A 29 4.47 9.11 5.65
CA LEU A 29 3.71 8.38 6.67
C LEU A 29 2.77 7.35 6.04
N ALA A 30 2.04 7.74 5.00
CA ALA A 30 1.11 6.83 4.31
C ALA A 30 1.84 5.63 3.69
N LYS A 31 2.94 5.88 2.95
CA LYS A 31 3.71 4.80 2.34
C LYS A 31 4.40 3.91 3.38
N ALA A 32 4.86 4.48 4.49
CA ALA A 32 5.48 3.72 5.58
C ALA A 32 4.49 2.73 6.21
N ALA A 33 3.25 3.16 6.43
CA ALA A 33 2.20 2.29 6.98
C ALA A 33 1.90 1.10 6.06
N VAL A 34 1.79 1.34 4.75
CA VAL A 34 1.56 0.27 3.77
C VAL A 34 2.73 -0.70 3.73
N ALA A 35 3.96 -0.18 3.63
CA ALA A 35 5.17 -1.01 3.56
C ALA A 35 5.35 -1.86 4.83
N ALA A 36 5.22 -1.25 6.01
CA ALA A 36 5.30 -1.96 7.30
C ALA A 36 4.22 -3.04 7.41
N GLY A 37 2.98 -2.73 7.03
CA GLY A 37 1.89 -3.71 7.04
C GLY A 37 2.19 -4.93 6.19
N VAL A 38 2.70 -4.74 4.98
CA VAL A 38 3.11 -5.85 4.10
C VAL A 38 4.24 -6.67 4.72
N GLN A 39 5.26 -6.02 5.29
CA GLN A 39 6.39 -6.70 5.93
C GLN A 39 5.92 -7.56 7.12
N ILE A 40 5.07 -7.03 7.98
CA ILE A 40 4.55 -7.77 9.14
C ILE A 40 3.68 -8.95 8.69
N LEU A 41 2.85 -8.77 7.66
CA LEU A 41 2.03 -9.87 7.13
C LEU A 41 2.89 -11.00 6.55
N LEU A 42 3.94 -10.69 5.80
CA LEU A 42 4.88 -11.68 5.27
C LEU A 42 5.62 -12.41 6.41
N ALA A 43 6.13 -11.65 7.36
CA ALA A 43 6.84 -12.20 8.52
C ALA A 43 5.94 -13.14 9.35
N GLN A 44 4.67 -12.75 9.57
CA GLN A 44 3.68 -13.55 10.30
C GLN A 44 3.40 -14.90 9.61
N GLN A 45 3.48 -14.93 8.29
CA GLN A 45 3.28 -16.15 7.50
C GLN A 45 4.59 -16.92 7.24
N GLY A 46 5.74 -16.42 7.71
CA GLY A 46 7.05 -16.99 7.40
C GLY A 46 7.38 -16.97 5.91
N LEU A 47 6.82 -16.02 5.16
CA LEU A 47 7.00 -15.90 3.72
C LEU A 47 8.04 -14.82 3.39
N SER A 48 8.88 -15.13 2.41
CA SER A 48 9.72 -14.14 1.76
C SER A 48 8.98 -13.48 0.60
N LEU A 49 9.46 -12.33 0.17
CA LEU A 49 8.89 -11.63 -1.00
C LEU A 49 8.95 -12.46 -2.28
N SER A 50 9.98 -13.30 -2.44
CA SER A 50 10.14 -14.18 -3.59
C SER A 50 9.08 -15.28 -3.67
N ALA A 51 8.48 -15.64 -2.54
CA ALA A 51 7.41 -16.63 -2.46
C ALA A 51 6.04 -16.10 -2.91
N LEU A 52 5.90 -14.78 -3.14
CA LEU A 52 4.66 -14.23 -3.64
C LEU A 52 4.43 -14.60 -5.11
N ASP A 53 3.25 -15.16 -5.40
CA ASP A 53 2.81 -15.44 -6.77
C ASP A 53 2.28 -14.20 -7.47
N GLY A 54 1.68 -13.26 -6.73
CA GLY A 54 1.15 -12.01 -7.26
C GLY A 54 0.86 -10.97 -6.19
N LEU A 55 0.82 -9.72 -6.61
CA LEU A 55 0.37 -8.57 -5.83
C LEU A 55 -0.84 -7.96 -6.52
N TYR A 56 -1.97 -7.97 -5.84
CA TYR A 56 -3.23 -7.45 -6.36
C TYR A 56 -3.55 -6.10 -5.73
N LEU A 57 -3.61 -5.07 -6.57
CA LEU A 57 -3.94 -3.70 -6.18
C LEU A 57 -5.42 -3.44 -6.43
N SER A 58 -6.15 -3.08 -5.38
CA SER A 58 -7.60 -2.90 -5.42
C SER A 58 -8.01 -1.55 -4.83
N GLY A 59 -9.24 -1.13 -5.15
CA GLY A 59 -9.84 0.11 -4.66
C GLY A 59 -9.32 1.35 -5.39
N GLY A 60 -9.52 2.54 -4.82
CA GLY A 60 -9.11 3.79 -5.44
C GLY A 60 -7.61 3.89 -5.69
N PHE A 61 -6.80 3.41 -4.76
CA PHE A 61 -5.34 3.31 -4.95
C PHE A 61 -4.99 2.35 -6.10
N GLY A 62 -5.65 1.20 -6.18
CA GLY A 62 -5.38 0.20 -7.22
C GLY A 62 -5.73 0.66 -8.64
N MET A 63 -6.58 1.68 -8.80
CA MET A 63 -6.95 2.21 -10.12
C MET A 63 -5.98 3.28 -10.63
N TYR A 64 -5.39 4.09 -9.73
CA TYR A 64 -4.64 5.29 -10.11
C TYR A 64 -3.18 5.25 -9.70
N LEU A 65 -2.79 4.29 -8.85
CA LEU A 65 -1.42 4.14 -8.39
C LEU A 65 -0.57 3.54 -9.51
N ASP A 66 0.50 4.24 -9.90
CA ASP A 66 1.55 3.64 -10.75
C ASP A 66 2.44 2.73 -9.90
N PRO A 67 2.44 1.39 -10.15
CA PRO A 67 3.18 0.46 -9.32
C PRO A 67 4.69 0.67 -9.36
N ALA A 68 5.23 1.17 -10.47
CA ALA A 68 6.67 1.43 -10.61
C ALA A 68 7.09 2.61 -9.72
N SER A 69 6.32 3.70 -9.74
CA SER A 69 6.53 4.86 -8.86
C SER A 69 6.35 4.49 -7.39
N ALA A 70 5.33 3.71 -7.06
CA ALA A 70 5.08 3.23 -5.71
C ALA A 70 6.24 2.36 -5.17
N ALA A 71 6.81 1.50 -6.03
CA ALA A 71 8.00 0.73 -5.68
C ALA A 71 9.26 1.59 -5.58
N ALA A 72 9.38 2.64 -6.40
CA ALA A 72 10.53 3.54 -6.35
C ALA A 72 10.62 4.30 -5.03
N ILE A 73 9.49 4.72 -4.47
CA ILE A 73 9.43 5.39 -3.15
C ILE A 73 9.38 4.40 -1.97
N GLY A 74 9.31 3.10 -2.24
CA GLY A 74 9.27 2.05 -1.21
C GLY A 74 7.90 1.85 -0.54
N MET A 75 6.81 2.21 -1.21
CA MET A 75 5.46 1.90 -0.76
C MET A 75 5.12 0.43 -1.03
N LEU A 76 5.49 -0.06 -2.21
CA LEU A 76 5.28 -1.44 -2.64
C LEU A 76 6.60 -2.16 -2.86
N PRO A 77 6.63 -3.50 -2.74
CA PRO A 77 7.78 -4.28 -3.14
C PRO A 77 8.03 -4.18 -4.65
N ARG A 78 9.31 -4.28 -5.05
CA ARG A 78 9.66 -4.44 -6.45
C ARG A 78 9.40 -5.87 -6.88
N LEU A 79 8.37 -6.05 -7.67
CA LEU A 79 8.03 -7.33 -8.29
C LEU A 79 8.10 -7.22 -9.82
N PRO A 80 8.34 -8.35 -10.53
CA PRO A 80 8.18 -8.38 -11.97
C PRO A 80 6.77 -7.95 -12.40
N ALA A 81 6.64 -7.23 -13.50
CA ALA A 81 5.35 -6.73 -13.99
C ALA A 81 4.28 -7.84 -14.13
N ALA A 82 4.70 -9.05 -14.48
CA ALA A 82 3.81 -10.22 -14.59
C ALA A 82 3.15 -10.63 -13.24
N LYS A 83 3.72 -10.20 -12.12
CA LYS A 83 3.17 -10.44 -10.77
C LYS A 83 2.33 -9.28 -10.23
N LEU A 84 2.20 -8.18 -10.97
CA LEU A 84 1.46 -6.99 -10.53
C LEU A 84 0.10 -6.94 -11.24
N HIS A 85 -0.98 -6.95 -10.47
CA HIS A 85 -2.34 -7.01 -11.00
C HIS A 85 -3.17 -5.85 -10.42
N SER A 86 -3.60 -4.92 -11.28
CA SER A 86 -4.60 -3.92 -10.89
C SER A 86 -5.99 -4.50 -11.16
N VAL A 87 -6.79 -4.67 -10.10
CA VAL A 87 -8.10 -5.34 -10.17
C VAL A 87 -9.28 -4.38 -9.94
N GLY A 88 -9.03 -3.09 -9.96
CA GLY A 88 -10.07 -2.08 -9.82
C GLY A 88 -10.78 -2.14 -8.46
N ASN A 89 -12.10 -1.94 -8.46
CA ASN A 89 -12.91 -2.01 -7.23
C ASN A 89 -13.36 -3.46 -6.96
N ALA A 90 -12.46 -4.27 -6.38
CA ALA A 90 -12.74 -5.66 -6.08
C ALA A 90 -13.89 -5.84 -5.05
N ALA A 91 -14.07 -4.90 -4.12
CA ALA A 91 -15.16 -4.94 -3.15
C ALA A 91 -16.52 -4.84 -3.85
N LEU A 92 -16.67 -3.88 -4.77
CA LEU A 92 -17.90 -3.74 -5.55
C LEU A 92 -18.14 -4.95 -6.45
N SER A 93 -17.11 -5.45 -7.12
CA SER A 93 -17.20 -6.62 -7.98
C SER A 93 -17.60 -7.87 -7.20
N GLY A 94 -17.03 -8.06 -6.01
CA GLY A 94 -17.38 -9.15 -5.11
C GLY A 94 -18.83 -9.07 -4.62
N ALA A 95 -19.26 -7.88 -4.17
CA ALA A 95 -20.65 -7.66 -3.74
C ALA A 95 -21.65 -7.92 -4.87
N ALA A 96 -21.37 -7.45 -6.08
CA ALA A 96 -22.21 -7.70 -7.26
C ALA A 96 -22.31 -9.20 -7.59
N GLN A 97 -21.20 -9.93 -7.52
CA GLN A 97 -21.21 -11.38 -7.75
C GLN A 97 -22.04 -12.12 -6.71
N LEU A 98 -21.96 -11.75 -5.43
CA LEU A 98 -22.77 -12.36 -4.37
C LEU A 98 -24.26 -12.06 -4.56
N ALA A 99 -24.59 -10.81 -4.91
CA ALA A 99 -25.98 -10.41 -5.17
C ALA A 99 -26.59 -11.17 -6.35
N LEU A 100 -25.83 -11.33 -7.45
CA LEU A 100 -26.29 -12.07 -8.63
C LEU A 100 -26.47 -13.58 -8.37
N ARG A 101 -25.64 -14.16 -7.50
CA ARG A 101 -25.74 -15.59 -7.15
C ARG A 101 -26.84 -15.90 -6.16
N GLY A 102 -27.36 -14.90 -5.44
CA GLY A 102 -28.40 -15.05 -4.42
C GLY A 102 -27.99 -15.97 -3.24
N ASN A 103 -26.70 -16.28 -3.09
CA ASN A 103 -26.21 -17.22 -2.10
C ASN A 103 -24.90 -16.68 -1.45
N MET A 104 -24.95 -16.54 -0.14
CA MET A 104 -23.83 -16.05 0.68
C MET A 104 -22.85 -17.16 1.10
N SER A 105 -23.16 -18.44 0.90
CA SER A 105 -22.34 -19.54 1.40
C SER A 105 -20.90 -19.56 0.85
N ALA A 106 -20.70 -19.04 -0.38
CA ALA A 106 -19.36 -18.88 -0.93
C ALA A 106 -18.55 -17.82 -0.16
N ALA A 107 -19.20 -16.76 0.31
CA ALA A 107 -18.58 -15.74 1.15
C ALA A 107 -18.24 -16.31 2.54
N ASP A 108 -19.13 -17.07 3.14
CA ASP A 108 -18.91 -17.71 4.45
C ASP A 108 -17.68 -18.61 4.43
N GLY A 109 -17.50 -19.38 3.36
CA GLY A 109 -16.32 -20.23 3.17
C GLY A 109 -14.99 -19.44 3.08
N ILE A 110 -15.04 -18.20 2.60
CA ILE A 110 -13.87 -17.29 2.58
C ILE A 110 -13.68 -16.67 3.95
N VAL A 111 -14.74 -16.09 4.54
CA VAL A 111 -14.69 -15.39 5.83
C VAL A 111 -14.15 -16.29 6.94
N ASN A 112 -14.59 -17.57 6.98
CA ASN A 112 -14.15 -18.55 7.97
C ASN A 112 -12.65 -18.90 7.88
N ARG A 113 -11.95 -18.52 6.80
CA ARG A 113 -10.51 -18.74 6.63
C ARG A 113 -9.69 -17.45 6.86
N LEU A 114 -10.34 -16.31 7.07
CA LEU A 114 -9.65 -15.06 7.33
C LEU A 114 -9.14 -15.02 8.76
N THR A 115 -7.90 -14.57 8.90
CA THR A 115 -7.31 -14.25 10.20
C THR A 115 -7.06 -12.76 10.26
N TYR A 116 -7.65 -12.10 11.24
CA TYR A 116 -7.40 -10.68 11.49
C TYR A 116 -6.07 -10.50 12.23
N LEU A 117 -5.25 -9.60 11.74
CA LEU A 117 -4.00 -9.21 12.38
C LEU A 117 -4.09 -7.74 12.80
N GLU A 118 -4.17 -7.48 14.10
CA GLU A 118 -4.10 -6.13 14.65
C GLU A 118 -2.66 -5.62 14.55
N LEU A 119 -2.48 -4.47 13.89
CA LEU A 119 -1.17 -3.85 13.71
C LEU A 119 -0.90 -2.75 14.74
N SER A 120 -1.96 -2.12 15.27
CA SER A 120 -1.81 -1.06 16.25
C SER A 120 -1.25 -1.62 17.57
N GLY A 121 -0.34 -0.88 18.18
CA GLY A 121 0.29 -1.31 19.44
C GLY A 121 1.34 -2.41 19.33
N ARG A 122 1.66 -2.90 18.13
CA ARG A 122 2.74 -3.88 17.91
C ARG A 122 4.10 -3.19 17.84
N PRO A 123 5.09 -3.57 18.66
CA PRO A 123 6.43 -3.00 18.60
C PRO A 123 7.11 -3.24 17.23
N ASP A 124 7.00 -4.45 16.69
CA ASP A 124 7.57 -4.81 15.38
C ASP A 124 6.96 -4.00 14.21
N PHE A 125 5.66 -3.66 14.28
CA PHE A 125 5.05 -2.74 13.32
C PHE A 125 5.59 -1.31 13.50
N ALA A 126 5.74 -0.83 14.72
CA ALA A 126 6.28 0.50 14.99
C ALA A 126 7.72 0.65 14.47
N ASP A 127 8.56 -0.35 14.68
CA ASP A 127 9.93 -0.40 14.17
C ASP A 127 9.95 -0.41 12.64
N ALA A 128 9.19 -1.32 12.02
CA ALA A 128 9.06 -1.38 10.56
C ALA A 128 8.50 -0.08 9.98
N PHE A 129 7.53 0.55 10.64
CA PHE A 129 6.99 1.84 10.21
C PHE A 129 8.07 2.93 10.21
N ALA A 130 8.84 3.05 11.29
CA ALA A 130 9.92 4.04 11.40
C ALA A 130 11.00 3.84 10.34
N GLU A 131 11.42 2.61 10.09
CA GLU A 131 12.40 2.26 9.05
C GLU A 131 11.91 2.60 7.64
N ASN A 132 10.59 2.59 7.44
CA ASN A 132 9.95 2.84 6.17
C ASN A 132 9.62 4.30 5.88
N ILE A 133 9.82 5.25 6.80
CA ILE A 133 9.54 6.68 6.58
C ILE A 133 10.34 7.29 5.42
N PRO A 134 11.65 7.03 5.23
CA PRO A 134 12.41 7.63 4.13
C PRO A 134 11.86 7.24 2.75
N LEU A 135 11.78 8.21 1.82
CA LEU A 135 11.42 7.98 0.42
C LEU A 135 12.61 7.37 -0.32
N ARG A 136 12.69 6.06 -0.30
CA ARG A 136 13.70 5.28 -1.02
C ARG A 136 13.12 3.92 -1.37
N SER A 137 13.58 3.34 -2.48
CA SER A 137 13.23 1.96 -2.78
C SER A 137 13.76 1.05 -1.67
N MET A 138 12.91 0.17 -1.18
CA MET A 138 13.26 -0.74 -0.10
C MET A 138 13.90 -2.02 -0.61
N GLN A 139 14.88 -2.48 0.16
CA GLN A 139 15.30 -3.88 0.08
C GLN A 139 14.34 -4.67 1.00
N TRP A 140 13.38 -5.29 0.39
CA TRP A 140 12.48 -6.22 1.07
C TRP A 140 13.27 -7.50 1.36
N ARG A 141 13.41 -7.84 2.63
CA ARG A 141 14.08 -9.06 3.07
C ARG A 141 13.15 -10.25 2.99
#